data_d923abc2c935fdd83d9ef8682c0f2b4d
#
_entry.id   d923abc2c935fdd83d9ef8682c0f2b4d
#
_cell.length_a   1.000
_cell.length_b   1.000
_cell.length_c   1.000
_cell.angle_alpha   90.00
_cell.angle_beta   90.00
_cell.angle_gamma   90.00
#
_symmetry.space_group_name_H-M   'P 1'
#
loop_
_entity.id
_entity.type
_entity.pdbx_description
1 polymer ?
#
loop_
_entity_poly.entity_id
_entity_poly.type
_entity_poly.pdbx_seq_one_letter_code
_entity_poly.pdbx_strand_id
1 'polypeptide(L)'
;MYSYIKGMVVGYDGNYIILDNNNIGYSIFVSNPYSFKLNEECKVYLYNHIKEDENSLYGFKSLEEKNLFLKLINVKGIGPKMAMPLFASGNIKGIYDAINTDNITYLTRFPKIGDKVAKQIILDLKGKLTTQTDLFQYDSRELIEVLES
;
A
#
# COMPACT_ATOMS: atom_id res chain seq x y z
N MET A 1 12.24 -1.60 12.38
CA MET A 1 11.26 -1.56 11.27
C MET A 1 10.60 -0.20 11.20
N TYR A 2 10.44 0.35 10.02
CA TYR A 2 9.90 1.70 9.85
C TYR A 2 8.41 1.65 9.57
N SER A 3 7.61 2.43 10.31
CA SER A 3 6.16 2.57 10.06
C SER A 3 5.89 3.64 9.00
N TYR A 4 6.57 4.76 9.09
CA TYR A 4 6.44 5.87 8.15
C TYR A 4 7.71 6.72 8.17
N ILE A 5 7.83 7.57 7.17
CA ILE A 5 8.88 8.57 7.09
C ILE A 5 8.30 9.89 6.61
N LYS A 6 8.75 10.99 7.21
CA LYS A 6 8.44 12.34 6.75
C LYS A 6 9.69 12.95 6.15
N GLY A 7 9.57 13.56 5.00
CA GLY A 7 10.68 14.20 4.35
C GLY A 7 10.28 14.83 3.04
N MET A 8 11.29 15.28 2.30
CA MET A 8 11.11 15.96 1.03
C MET A 8 11.48 15.04 -0.13
N VAL A 9 10.61 14.97 -1.14
CA VAL A 9 10.92 14.25 -2.36
C VAL A 9 11.92 15.07 -3.17
N VAL A 10 13.11 14.51 -3.37
CA VAL A 10 14.21 15.20 -4.06
C VAL A 10 14.53 14.59 -5.42
N GLY A 11 13.95 13.47 -5.77
CA GLY A 11 14.19 12.84 -7.07
C GLY A 11 13.33 11.62 -7.32
N TYR A 12 13.42 11.14 -8.55
CA TYR A 12 12.78 9.90 -9.00
C TYR A 12 13.81 9.02 -9.68
N ASP A 13 13.66 7.70 -9.51
CA ASP A 13 14.48 6.70 -10.18
C ASP A 13 13.60 5.50 -10.51
N GLY A 14 13.10 5.45 -11.75
CA GLY A 14 12.14 4.42 -12.16
C GLY A 14 10.87 4.49 -11.31
N ASN A 15 10.56 3.39 -10.63
CA ASN A 15 9.42 3.32 -9.71
C ASN A 15 9.75 3.74 -8.29
N TYR A 16 10.95 4.29 -8.07
CA TYR A 16 11.39 4.76 -6.76
C TYR A 16 11.26 6.27 -6.66
N ILE A 17 10.83 6.76 -5.52
CA ILE A 17 11.06 8.14 -5.11
C ILE A 17 12.30 8.17 -4.23
N ILE A 18 13.04 9.26 -4.29
CA ILE A 18 14.13 9.52 -3.37
C ILE A 18 13.65 10.57 -2.38
N LEU A 19 13.55 10.17 -1.12
CA LEU A 19 13.04 11.03 -0.06
C LEU A 19 14.16 11.39 0.88
N ASP A 20 14.39 12.68 1.04
CA ASP A 20 15.40 13.22 1.95
C ASP A 20 14.79 13.41 3.34
N ASN A 21 15.39 12.75 4.31
CA ASN A 21 15.08 12.91 5.71
C ASN A 21 16.40 13.10 6.48
N ASN A 22 16.60 14.26 7.05
CA ASN A 22 17.82 14.59 7.80
C ASN A 22 19.10 14.33 7.02
N ASN A 23 19.13 14.71 5.74
CA ASN A 23 20.27 14.56 4.83
C ASN A 23 20.59 13.10 4.45
N ILE A 24 19.65 12.18 4.65
CA ILE A 24 19.74 10.82 4.16
C ILE A 24 18.66 10.64 3.08
N GLY A 25 19.07 10.17 1.89
CA GLY A 25 18.16 9.86 0.80
C GLY A 25 17.69 8.42 0.88
N TYR A 26 16.39 8.23 1.07
CA TYR A 26 15.77 6.91 1.09
C TYR A 26 15.16 6.62 -0.28
N SER A 27 15.52 5.48 -0.88
CA SER A 27 14.90 5.00 -2.10
C SER A 27 13.67 4.16 -1.73
N ILE A 28 12.49 4.64 -2.12
CA ILE A 28 11.23 4.01 -1.75
C ILE A 28 10.47 3.63 -3.00
N PHE A 29 10.15 2.34 -3.15
CA PHE A 29 9.34 1.85 -4.25
C PHE A 29 7.89 2.25 -4.04
N VAL A 30 7.30 2.95 -5.00
CA VAL A 30 5.91 3.40 -4.94
C VAL A 30 5.19 3.01 -6.23
N SER A 31 3.86 2.95 -6.16
CA SER A 31 3.04 2.55 -7.30
C SER A 31 3.02 3.61 -8.41
N ASN A 32 3.05 4.88 -8.03
CA ASN A 32 3.07 6.00 -8.96
C ASN A 32 3.99 7.10 -8.44
N PRO A 33 5.28 7.11 -8.86
CA PRO A 33 6.24 8.09 -8.37
C PRO A 33 5.82 9.53 -8.61
N TYR A 34 5.20 9.81 -9.77
CA TYR A 34 4.81 11.18 -10.12
C TYR A 34 3.63 11.72 -9.31
N SER A 35 2.96 10.88 -8.53
CA SER A 35 1.97 11.33 -7.56
C SER A 35 2.59 11.97 -6.32
N PHE A 36 3.90 11.80 -6.15
CA PHE A 36 4.70 12.46 -5.10
C PHE A 36 5.44 13.63 -5.74
N LYS A 37 5.10 14.85 -5.33
CA LYS A 37 5.62 16.05 -5.99
C LYS A 37 7.04 16.38 -5.57
N LEU A 38 7.88 16.70 -6.56
CA LEU A 38 9.26 17.07 -6.34
C LEU A 38 9.34 18.34 -5.50
N ASN A 39 10.29 18.37 -4.57
CA ASN A 39 10.56 19.50 -3.66
C ASN A 39 9.40 19.82 -2.70
N GLU A 40 8.49 18.86 -2.48
CA GLU A 40 7.44 19.00 -1.48
C GLU A 40 7.65 18.01 -0.34
N GLU A 41 7.34 18.45 0.87
CA GLU A 41 7.33 17.57 2.03
C GLU A 41 6.11 16.66 1.99
N CYS A 42 6.32 15.42 2.42
CA CYS A 42 5.24 14.44 2.50
C CYS A 42 5.52 13.42 3.60
N LYS A 43 4.46 12.70 3.95
CA LYS A 43 4.54 11.53 4.83
C LYS A 43 4.27 10.29 3.99
N VAL A 44 5.17 9.33 4.07
CA VAL A 44 5.05 8.08 3.33
C VAL A 44 5.01 6.94 4.33
N TYR A 45 3.96 6.12 4.27
CA TYR A 45 3.87 4.90 5.08
C TYR A 45 4.71 3.82 4.46
N LEU A 46 5.46 3.11 5.27
CA LEU A 46 6.50 2.20 4.78
C LEU A 46 6.22 0.75 5.13
N TYR A 47 6.56 -0.12 4.20
CA TYR A 47 6.74 -1.54 4.43
C TYR A 47 8.18 -1.91 4.06
N ASN A 48 8.91 -2.46 5.01
CA ASN A 48 10.30 -2.90 4.77
C ASN A 48 10.31 -4.39 4.45
N HIS A 49 10.63 -4.71 3.21
CA HIS A 49 10.69 -6.09 2.72
C HIS A 49 12.12 -6.58 2.82
N ILE A 50 12.38 -7.43 3.81
CA ILE A 50 13.71 -7.98 4.07
C ILE A 50 13.67 -9.48 3.79
N LYS A 51 14.50 -9.88 2.83
CA LYS A 51 14.81 -11.28 2.55
C LYS A 51 16.33 -11.42 2.57
N GLU A 52 16.81 -12.66 2.43
CA GLU A 52 18.24 -12.97 2.43
C GLU A 52 19.02 -12.12 1.43
N ASP A 53 18.45 -11.88 0.25
CA ASP A 53 19.08 -11.15 -0.87
C ASP A 53 18.40 -9.83 -1.20
N GLU A 54 17.44 -9.38 -0.39
CA GLU A 54 16.69 -8.16 -0.67
C GLU A 54 16.37 -7.38 0.62
N ASN A 55 16.60 -6.06 0.54
CA ASN A 55 16.18 -5.12 1.56
C ASN A 55 15.60 -3.89 0.85
N SER A 56 14.28 -3.86 0.73
CA SER A 56 13.57 -2.84 -0.03
C SER A 56 12.51 -2.15 0.82
N LEU A 57 12.31 -0.86 0.56
CA LEU A 57 11.24 -0.08 1.14
C LEU A 57 10.13 0.11 0.11
N TYR A 58 8.90 -0.21 0.51
CA TYR A 58 7.69 0.05 -0.26
C TYR A 58 6.91 1.16 0.43
N GLY A 59 6.43 2.14 -0.34
CA GLY A 59 5.79 3.32 0.21
C GLY A 59 4.35 3.50 -0.24
N PHE A 60 3.55 4.06 0.67
CA PHE A 60 2.11 4.27 0.47
C PHE A 60 1.72 5.66 0.97
N LYS A 61 0.74 6.26 0.31
CA LYS A 61 0.24 7.59 0.70
C LYS A 61 -0.62 7.58 1.95
N SER A 62 -1.23 6.44 2.25
CA SER A 62 -2.09 6.31 3.42
C SER A 62 -1.84 5.00 4.14
N LEU A 63 -2.17 4.97 5.42
CA LEU A 63 -2.13 3.74 6.21
C LEU A 63 -3.10 2.69 5.66
N GLU A 64 -4.22 3.13 5.12
CA GLU A 64 -5.22 2.27 4.51
C GLU A 64 -4.66 1.50 3.31
N GLU A 65 -3.93 2.20 2.44
CA GLU A 65 -3.24 1.55 1.32
C GLU A 65 -2.21 0.52 1.81
N LYS A 66 -1.41 0.89 2.80
CA LYS A 66 -0.43 -0.02 3.40
C LYS A 66 -1.11 -1.27 3.97
N ASN A 67 -2.20 -1.11 4.68
CA ASN A 67 -2.92 -2.24 5.30
C ASN A 67 -3.48 -3.19 4.24
N LEU A 68 -4.05 -2.65 3.16
CA LEU A 68 -4.52 -3.47 2.05
C LEU A 68 -3.35 -4.22 1.38
N PHE A 69 -2.24 -3.52 1.16
CA PHE A 69 -1.03 -4.14 0.60
C PHE A 69 -0.56 -5.32 1.45
N LEU A 70 -0.50 -5.16 2.76
CA LEU A 70 -0.07 -6.24 3.66
C LEU A 70 -0.99 -7.45 3.58
N LYS A 71 -2.28 -7.24 3.41
CA LYS A 71 -3.24 -8.34 3.21
C LYS A 71 -3.05 -9.02 1.86
N LEU A 72 -2.80 -8.25 0.82
CA LEU A 72 -2.58 -8.78 -0.53
C LEU A 72 -1.33 -9.65 -0.63
N ILE A 73 -0.23 -9.24 -0.02
CA ILE A 73 1.01 -10.03 -0.09
C ILE A 73 0.96 -11.32 0.74
N ASN A 74 -0.02 -11.46 1.62
CA ASN A 74 -0.27 -12.71 2.33
C ASN A 74 -1.10 -13.70 1.51
N VAL A 75 -1.66 -13.27 0.39
CA VAL A 75 -2.36 -14.16 -0.54
C VAL A 75 -1.33 -15.00 -1.29
N LYS A 76 -1.56 -16.31 -1.36
CA LYS A 76 -0.66 -17.21 -2.07
C LYS A 76 -0.52 -16.80 -3.53
N GLY A 77 0.71 -16.62 -3.97
CA GLY A 77 1.04 -16.25 -5.34
C GLY A 77 1.20 -14.74 -5.57
N ILE A 78 1.04 -13.91 -4.54
CA ILE A 78 1.21 -12.46 -4.65
C ILE A 78 2.43 -12.01 -3.87
N GLY A 79 3.41 -11.45 -4.59
CA GLY A 79 4.56 -10.79 -4.00
C GLY A 79 4.39 -9.27 -3.97
N PRO A 80 5.33 -8.54 -3.30
CA PRO A 80 5.23 -7.09 -3.19
C PRO A 80 5.13 -6.34 -4.52
N LYS A 81 5.98 -6.66 -5.49
CA LYS A 81 5.97 -5.96 -6.79
C LYS A 81 4.73 -6.26 -7.61
N MET A 82 4.12 -7.42 -7.39
CA MET A 82 2.87 -7.79 -8.05
C MET A 82 1.68 -7.02 -7.48
N ALA A 83 1.70 -6.71 -6.18
CA ALA A 83 0.62 -5.98 -5.52
C ALA A 83 0.68 -4.47 -5.80
N MET A 84 1.86 -3.91 -6.02
CA MET A 84 2.03 -2.45 -6.15
C MET A 84 1.18 -1.80 -7.25
N PRO A 85 1.03 -2.38 -8.45
CA PRO A 85 0.20 -1.76 -9.50
C PRO A 85 -1.25 -1.50 -9.10
N LEU A 86 -1.78 -2.25 -8.13
CA LEU A 86 -3.15 -2.06 -7.66
C LEU A 86 -3.37 -0.68 -7.03
N PHE A 87 -2.31 -0.05 -6.56
CA PHE A 87 -2.37 1.25 -5.88
C PHE A 87 -2.08 2.45 -6.79
N ALA A 88 -1.76 2.22 -8.06
CA ALA A 88 -1.30 3.28 -8.96
C ALA A 88 -2.35 4.36 -9.22
N SER A 89 -3.63 3.99 -9.28
CA SER A 89 -4.72 4.95 -9.49
C SER A 89 -5.18 5.65 -8.21
N GLY A 90 -4.78 5.13 -7.06
CA GLY A 90 -5.28 5.61 -5.76
C GLY A 90 -6.70 5.15 -5.42
N ASN A 91 -7.32 4.34 -6.26
CA ASN A 91 -8.70 3.89 -6.07
C ASN A 91 -8.76 2.54 -5.36
N ILE A 92 -8.46 2.54 -4.07
CA ILE A 92 -8.52 1.31 -3.27
C ILE A 92 -9.95 0.85 -3.01
N LYS A 93 -10.93 1.78 -3.03
CA LYS A 93 -12.34 1.43 -2.90
C LYS A 93 -12.79 0.48 -4.00
N GLY A 94 -12.35 0.71 -5.24
CA GLY A 94 -12.64 -0.19 -6.35
C GLY A 94 -12.13 -1.61 -6.13
N ILE A 95 -10.96 -1.73 -5.49
CA ILE A 95 -10.40 -3.04 -5.15
C ILE A 95 -11.22 -3.73 -4.06
N TYR A 96 -11.60 -3.01 -3.00
CA TYR A 96 -12.48 -3.54 -1.96
C TYR A 96 -13.82 -4.01 -2.54
N ASP A 97 -14.44 -3.18 -3.38
CA ASP A 97 -15.71 -3.52 -4.02
C ASP A 97 -15.58 -4.76 -4.91
N ALA A 98 -14.50 -4.86 -5.69
CA ALA A 98 -14.26 -6.01 -6.54
C ALA A 98 -14.11 -7.30 -5.75
N ILE A 99 -13.39 -7.25 -4.63
CA ILE A 99 -13.21 -8.41 -3.76
C ILE A 99 -14.55 -8.82 -3.13
N ASN A 100 -15.30 -7.87 -2.63
CA ASN A 100 -16.56 -8.14 -1.92
C ASN A 100 -17.71 -8.54 -2.86
N THR A 101 -17.62 -8.22 -4.15
CA THR A 101 -18.65 -8.56 -5.14
C THR A 101 -18.22 -9.67 -6.12
N ASP A 102 -17.13 -10.37 -5.82
CA ASP A 102 -16.59 -11.44 -6.67
C ASP A 102 -16.28 -10.98 -8.11
N ASN A 103 -15.80 -9.75 -8.26
CA ASN A 103 -15.53 -9.17 -9.58
C ASN A 103 -14.14 -9.54 -10.09
N ILE A 104 -14.03 -10.74 -10.63
CA ILE A 104 -12.78 -11.27 -11.19
C ILE A 104 -12.30 -10.42 -12.36
N THR A 105 -13.20 -9.97 -13.22
CA THR A 105 -12.87 -9.16 -14.39
C THR A 105 -12.11 -7.87 -13.99
N TYR A 106 -12.56 -7.22 -12.94
CA TYR A 106 -11.88 -6.02 -12.45
C TYR A 106 -10.44 -6.33 -11.99
N LEU A 107 -10.27 -7.40 -11.21
CA LEU A 107 -8.96 -7.76 -10.66
C LEU A 107 -7.98 -8.21 -11.75
N THR A 108 -8.46 -8.87 -12.79
CA THR A 108 -7.60 -9.33 -13.89
C THR A 108 -7.11 -8.22 -14.81
N ARG A 109 -7.61 -6.99 -14.65
CA ARG A 109 -7.07 -5.82 -15.36
C ARG A 109 -5.66 -5.47 -14.95
N PHE A 110 -5.26 -5.85 -13.74
CA PHE A 110 -3.93 -5.51 -13.24
C PHE A 110 -2.88 -6.48 -13.79
N PRO A 111 -1.65 -5.98 -14.06
CA PRO A 111 -0.59 -6.84 -14.60
C PRO A 111 -0.32 -8.04 -13.71
N LYS A 112 -0.08 -9.18 -14.32
CA LYS A 112 0.27 -10.46 -13.67
C LYS A 112 -0.84 -11.04 -12.80
N ILE A 113 -2.01 -10.43 -12.72
CA ILE A 113 -3.16 -10.99 -12.01
C ILE A 113 -4.08 -11.65 -13.03
N GLY A 114 -3.96 -12.98 -13.15
CA GLY A 114 -4.86 -13.79 -13.96
C GLY A 114 -6.05 -14.28 -13.15
N ASP A 115 -6.90 -15.08 -13.79
CA ASP A 115 -8.11 -15.61 -13.16
C ASP A 115 -7.82 -16.39 -11.88
N LYS A 116 -6.79 -17.21 -11.88
CA LYS A 116 -6.42 -18.03 -10.73
C LYS A 116 -6.04 -17.17 -9.53
N VAL A 117 -5.21 -16.14 -9.75
CA VAL A 117 -4.78 -15.23 -8.69
C VAL A 117 -5.95 -14.39 -8.21
N ALA A 118 -6.79 -13.88 -9.13
CA ALA A 118 -7.97 -13.11 -8.76
C ALA A 118 -8.93 -13.92 -7.88
N LYS A 119 -9.17 -15.17 -8.23
CA LYS A 119 -9.99 -16.07 -7.42
C LYS A 119 -9.39 -16.32 -6.05
N GLN A 120 -8.07 -16.45 -5.96
CA GLN A 120 -7.38 -16.64 -4.70
C GLN A 120 -7.48 -15.40 -3.80
N ILE A 121 -7.37 -14.21 -4.38
CA ILE A 121 -7.56 -12.95 -3.65
C ILE A 121 -8.95 -12.92 -3.02
N ILE A 122 -9.97 -13.22 -3.80
CA ILE A 122 -11.36 -13.21 -3.33
C ILE A 122 -11.55 -14.26 -2.24
N LEU A 123 -11.05 -15.47 -2.44
CA LEU A 123 -11.17 -16.55 -1.47
C LEU A 123 -10.54 -16.19 -0.13
N ASP A 124 -9.35 -15.58 -0.15
CA ASP A 124 -8.61 -15.27 1.07
C ASP A 124 -9.10 -14.00 1.76
N LEU A 125 -9.58 -13.00 1.01
CA LEU A 125 -9.84 -11.67 1.55
C LEU A 125 -11.30 -11.27 1.64
N LYS A 126 -12.22 -11.92 0.94
CA LYS A 126 -13.64 -11.58 0.99
C LYS A 126 -14.16 -11.72 2.43
N GLY A 127 -14.79 -10.65 2.91
CA GLY A 127 -15.31 -10.59 4.28
C GLY A 127 -14.27 -10.34 5.36
N LYS A 128 -12.99 -10.24 5.00
CA LYS A 128 -11.89 -10.01 5.95
C LYS A 128 -11.28 -8.61 5.84
N LEU A 129 -11.75 -7.81 4.88
CA LEU A 129 -11.29 -6.43 4.70
C LEU A 129 -12.18 -5.48 5.47
N THR A 130 -11.55 -4.59 6.25
CA THR A 130 -12.27 -3.48 6.86
C THR A 130 -12.51 -2.40 5.83
N THR A 131 -13.71 -1.80 5.84
CA THR A 131 -14.00 -0.66 4.98
C THR A 131 -13.25 0.57 5.47
N GLN A 132 -13.11 1.56 4.59
CA GLN A 132 -12.51 2.84 4.93
C GLN A 132 -13.20 3.49 6.15
N THR A 133 -14.52 3.36 6.23
CA THR A 133 -15.31 3.88 7.34
C THR A 133 -14.95 3.18 8.66
N ASP A 134 -14.79 1.87 8.62
CA ASP A 134 -14.44 1.08 9.81
C ASP A 134 -13.04 1.42 10.33
N LEU A 135 -12.08 1.60 9.44
CA LEU A 135 -10.73 2.04 9.80
C LEU A 135 -10.76 3.42 10.45
N PHE A 136 -11.55 4.34 9.92
CA PHE A 136 -11.71 5.68 10.49
C PHE A 136 -12.31 5.62 11.89
N GLN A 137 -13.32 4.78 12.09
CA GLN A 137 -13.95 4.60 13.41
C GLN A 137 -12.98 3.99 14.41
N TYR A 138 -12.16 3.04 13.99
CA TYR A 138 -11.16 2.41 14.83
C TYR A 138 -10.12 3.44 15.32
N ASP A 139 -9.56 4.22 14.41
CA ASP A 139 -8.58 5.25 14.73
C ASP A 139 -9.19 6.31 15.65
N SER A 140 -10.45 6.69 15.42
CA SER A 140 -11.16 7.64 16.27
C SER A 140 -11.38 7.10 17.68
N ARG A 141 -11.67 5.80 17.83
CA ARG A 141 -11.81 5.16 19.14
C ARG A 141 -10.50 5.13 19.90
N GLU A 142 -9.40 4.76 19.24
CA GLU A 142 -8.07 4.80 19.84
C GLU A 142 -7.72 6.19 20.33
N LEU A 143 -7.99 7.21 19.52
CA LEU A 143 -7.74 8.60 19.89
C LEU A 143 -8.58 9.01 21.11
N ILE A 144 -9.83 8.62 21.17
CA ILE A 144 -10.72 8.91 22.29
C ILE A 144 -10.22 8.22 23.57
N GLU A 145 -9.84 6.96 23.49
CA GLU A 145 -9.30 6.21 24.64
C GLU A 145 -8.02 6.85 25.18
N VAL A 146 -7.11 7.27 24.30
CA VAL A 146 -5.87 7.94 24.69
C VAL A 146 -6.17 9.29 25.34
N LEU A 147 -7.13 10.04 24.82
CA LEU A 147 -7.51 11.34 25.39
C LEU A 147 -8.26 11.23 26.72
N GLU A 148 -9.01 10.16 26.94
CA GLU A 148 -9.75 9.93 28.18
C GLU A 148 -8.87 9.33 29.29
N SER A 149 -7.74 8.75 28.92
CA SER A 149 -6.78 8.18 29.87
C SER A 149 -5.72 9.17 30.31
#